data_30a517b54f3cbb5d476d3080debe203b
#
_entry.id   30a517b54f3cbb5d476d3080debe203b
#
_cell.length_a   1.000
_cell.length_b   1.000
_cell.length_c   1.000
_cell.angle_alpha   90.00
_cell.angle_beta   90.00
_cell.angle_gamma   90.00
#
_symmetry.space_group_name_H-M   'P 1'
#
loop_
_entity.id
_entity.type
_entity.pdbx_description
1 polymer ?
#
loop_
_entity_poly.entity_id
_entity_poly.type
_entity_poly.pdbx_seq_one_letter_code
_entity_poly.pdbx_strand_id
1 'polypeptide(L)'
;MLLMLLANASQCLGQLPLNQFKPLSDSAYQAVPEYQSGNKYQKDAILFMDMVADTHPYYIKPERRTEWFAKKAAMLEQCKDMETDEAFADALIALLGPLRDKHTDIATVKRMQEGRKAGSEKGAADAVEAIDMTQVMSPHNSFYDYRFFNEESICYLQFNRCMNASDYPFDKFLNDMFAKMEEEHIKTLVVDAQYNGGGSSQLCGQLLEHLYPIDKLKDFTTYLRFSDLMAMYNPGIAQVKKIWEDDGHKDELYQMPTAKIPADYQQPKLYEGQVVFVMGPRTFSSAGMLMTLARDNHIGTIIGTNSTFPPSHYGEILPYKLPNTDVLGSISCKFFARPDAATVDDTFLAPDYEVDLSDKAATWQFIVQHFSATSPDAKN
;
A
#
# COMPACT_ATOMS: atom_id res chain seq x y z
N MET A 1 19.80 9.89 11.46
CA MET A 1 20.42 8.75 10.75
C MET A 1 19.66 7.42 10.90
N LEU A 2 18.73 7.25 11.87
CA LEU A 2 17.95 6.03 12.07
C LEU A 2 16.69 5.94 11.18
N LEU A 3 16.21 7.04 10.63
CA LEU A 3 14.90 7.19 9.95
C LEU A 3 14.93 6.95 8.44
N MET A 4 16.09 6.90 7.79
CA MET A 4 16.20 6.68 6.34
C MET A 4 16.23 5.20 5.89
N LEU A 5 16.16 4.22 6.81
CA LEU A 5 16.37 2.80 6.46
C LEU A 5 15.09 1.99 6.23
N LEU A 6 13.92 2.58 6.33
CA LEU A 6 12.64 1.88 6.14
C LEU A 6 11.79 2.38 4.97
N ALA A 7 12.38 3.13 4.04
CA ALA A 7 11.73 3.47 2.77
C ALA A 7 11.76 2.26 1.80
N ASN A 8 11.38 1.08 2.27
CA ASN A 8 11.11 -0.03 1.38
C ASN A 8 9.69 0.11 0.85
N ALA A 9 9.59 0.15 -0.46
CA ALA A 9 8.34 0.13 -1.21
C ALA A 9 7.35 -0.84 -0.56
N SER A 10 6.14 -0.37 -0.30
CA SER A 10 5.02 -1.17 0.18
C SER A 10 4.67 -2.21 -0.90
N GLN A 11 5.35 -3.36 -0.88
CA GLN A 11 5.11 -4.47 -1.80
C GLN A 11 4.06 -5.39 -1.19
N CYS A 12 3.13 -5.90 -1.99
CA CYS A 12 2.26 -6.99 -1.56
C CYS A 12 3.04 -8.29 -1.44
N LEU A 13 2.63 -9.20 -0.55
CA LEU A 13 3.26 -10.50 -0.28
C LEU A 13 3.69 -11.24 -1.56
N GLY A 14 2.82 -11.31 -2.57
CA GLY A 14 3.09 -12.00 -3.84
C GLY A 14 4.23 -11.40 -4.68
N GLN A 15 4.65 -10.17 -4.41
CA GLN A 15 5.70 -9.46 -5.14
C GLN A 15 7.09 -9.64 -4.51
N LEU A 16 7.15 -10.04 -3.24
CA LEU A 16 8.40 -10.18 -2.50
C LEU A 16 9.20 -11.40 -2.97
N PRO A 17 10.49 -11.27 -3.32
CA PRO A 17 11.35 -12.41 -3.61
C PRO A 17 11.44 -13.36 -2.40
N LEU A 18 11.47 -14.67 -2.64
CA LEU A 18 11.50 -15.69 -1.56
C LEU A 18 12.68 -15.53 -0.59
N ASN A 19 13.81 -14.99 -1.05
CA ASN A 19 14.99 -14.74 -0.23
C ASN A 19 14.85 -13.57 0.75
N GLN A 20 13.79 -12.77 0.66
CA GLN A 20 13.50 -11.71 1.62
C GLN A 20 12.80 -12.23 2.88
N PHE A 21 12.20 -13.43 2.84
CA PHE A 21 11.52 -14.00 3.99
C PHE A 21 12.52 -14.62 4.96
N LYS A 22 12.70 -13.97 6.10
CA LYS A 22 13.57 -14.48 7.16
C LYS A 22 12.80 -15.46 8.05
N PRO A 23 13.37 -16.63 8.39
CA PRO A 23 12.75 -17.55 9.34
C PRO A 23 12.70 -16.90 10.72
N LEU A 24 11.55 -17.02 11.41
CA LEU A 24 11.44 -16.61 12.79
C LEU A 24 12.34 -17.51 13.66
N SER A 25 12.94 -16.91 14.71
CA SER A 25 13.70 -17.67 15.69
C SER A 25 12.75 -18.31 16.73
N ASP A 26 12.91 -19.59 16.95
CA ASP A 26 12.19 -20.32 18.00
C ASP A 26 13.04 -20.58 19.25
N SER A 27 14.25 -20.02 19.31
CA SER A 27 15.23 -20.29 20.39
C SER A 27 14.68 -19.98 21.79
N ALA A 28 13.88 -18.92 21.94
CA ALA A 28 13.25 -18.55 23.20
C ALA A 28 12.14 -19.54 23.63
N TYR A 29 11.60 -20.32 22.70
CA TYR A 29 10.50 -21.25 22.93
C TYR A 29 10.94 -22.67 23.22
N GLN A 30 12.23 -23.01 22.94
CA GLN A 30 12.75 -24.35 23.13
C GLN A 30 12.63 -24.89 24.58
N ALA A 31 12.52 -24.01 25.58
CA ALA A 31 12.31 -24.36 26.96
C ALA A 31 10.83 -24.34 27.41
N VAL A 32 9.91 -23.95 26.52
CA VAL A 32 8.46 -23.85 26.82
C VAL A 32 7.80 -25.22 26.64
N PRO A 33 7.20 -25.82 27.70
CA PRO A 33 6.64 -27.19 27.63
C PRO A 33 5.57 -27.34 26.53
N GLU A 34 4.68 -26.36 26.37
CA GLU A 34 3.63 -26.35 25.34
C GLU A 34 4.25 -26.38 23.92
N TYR A 35 5.35 -25.67 23.70
CA TYR A 35 6.05 -25.66 22.44
C TYR A 35 6.78 -27.00 22.20
N GLN A 36 7.48 -27.53 23.21
CA GLN A 36 8.22 -28.79 23.11
C GLN A 36 7.31 -29.97 22.72
N SER A 37 6.12 -30.07 23.36
CA SER A 37 5.18 -31.17 23.14
C SER A 37 4.32 -31.02 21.89
N GLY A 38 4.28 -29.84 21.28
CA GLY A 38 3.46 -29.56 20.11
C GLY A 38 3.99 -30.20 18.83
N ASN A 39 3.09 -30.49 17.87
CA ASN A 39 3.45 -30.82 16.51
C ASN A 39 3.97 -29.56 15.76
N LYS A 40 4.40 -29.71 14.49
CA LYS A 40 4.95 -28.58 13.72
C LYS A 40 3.98 -27.40 13.58
N TYR A 41 2.68 -27.65 13.43
CA TYR A 41 1.66 -26.60 13.28
C TYR A 41 1.38 -25.89 14.59
N GLN A 42 1.33 -26.61 15.71
CA GLN A 42 1.16 -26.01 17.04
C GLN A 42 2.35 -25.12 17.40
N LYS A 43 3.58 -25.57 17.08
CA LYS A 43 4.80 -24.79 17.29
C LYS A 43 4.76 -23.47 16.50
N ASP A 44 4.44 -23.54 15.22
CA ASP A 44 4.35 -22.36 14.36
C ASP A 44 3.16 -21.45 14.72
N ALA A 45 2.04 -22.01 15.19
CA ALA A 45 0.91 -21.21 15.67
C ALA A 45 1.28 -20.37 16.91
N ILE A 46 2.05 -20.94 17.87
CA ILE A 46 2.54 -20.20 19.04
C ILE A 46 3.42 -19.04 18.59
N LEU A 47 4.43 -19.29 17.77
CA LEU A 47 5.34 -18.26 17.25
C LEU A 47 4.58 -17.17 16.47
N PHE A 48 3.65 -17.60 15.62
CA PHE A 48 2.85 -16.69 14.81
C PHE A 48 2.00 -15.76 15.69
N MET A 49 1.29 -16.30 16.68
CA MET A 49 0.43 -15.49 17.55
C MET A 49 1.22 -14.47 18.36
N ASP A 50 2.38 -14.85 18.89
CA ASP A 50 3.26 -13.95 19.63
C ASP A 50 3.85 -12.88 18.72
N MET A 51 4.34 -13.25 17.52
CA MET A 51 4.88 -12.33 16.52
C MET A 51 3.84 -11.30 16.06
N VAL A 52 2.61 -11.73 15.76
CA VAL A 52 1.52 -10.82 15.37
C VAL A 52 1.19 -9.85 16.50
N ALA A 53 1.08 -10.36 17.74
CA ALA A 53 0.80 -9.54 18.93
C ALA A 53 1.94 -8.57 19.26
N ASP A 54 3.19 -8.87 18.90
CA ASP A 54 4.34 -7.97 19.09
C ASP A 54 4.50 -6.95 17.96
N THR A 55 4.13 -7.31 16.71
CA THR A 55 4.48 -6.51 15.54
C THR A 55 3.34 -5.63 15.03
N HIS A 56 2.10 -6.16 14.94
CA HIS A 56 1.01 -5.41 14.30
C HIS A 56 0.51 -4.26 15.20
N PRO A 57 0.43 -3.00 14.71
CA PRO A 57 0.04 -1.84 15.52
C PRO A 57 -1.35 -1.96 16.17
N TYR A 58 -2.27 -2.71 15.54
CA TYR A 58 -3.61 -2.96 16.11
C TYR A 58 -3.56 -3.53 17.52
N TYR A 59 -2.57 -4.40 17.79
CA TYR A 59 -2.43 -5.08 19.08
C TYR A 59 -1.60 -4.30 20.12
N ILE A 60 -1.37 -3.00 19.92
CA ILE A 60 -0.69 -2.18 20.92
C ILE A 60 -1.52 -2.08 22.21
N LYS A 61 -2.84 -2.09 22.11
CA LYS A 61 -3.77 -1.98 23.24
C LYS A 61 -3.87 -3.31 23.99
N PRO A 62 -3.72 -3.32 25.33
CA PRO A 62 -3.76 -4.54 26.16
C PRO A 62 -5.04 -5.37 25.98
N GLU A 63 -6.20 -4.72 25.87
CA GLU A 63 -7.49 -5.39 25.68
C GLU A 63 -7.53 -6.19 24.38
N ARG A 64 -7.00 -5.63 23.27
CA ARG A 64 -6.93 -6.32 21.98
C ARG A 64 -5.97 -7.51 22.00
N ARG A 65 -4.87 -7.40 22.75
CA ARG A 65 -3.94 -8.53 22.97
C ARG A 65 -4.61 -9.63 23.77
N THR A 66 -5.37 -9.28 24.81
CA THR A 66 -6.12 -10.27 25.61
C THR A 66 -7.12 -11.04 24.75
N GLU A 67 -7.90 -10.34 23.91
CA GLU A 67 -8.84 -10.97 22.97
C GLU A 67 -8.13 -11.84 21.92
N TRP A 68 -6.94 -11.42 21.46
CA TRP A 68 -6.12 -12.20 20.53
C TRP A 68 -5.67 -13.51 21.16
N PHE A 69 -5.06 -13.45 22.33
CA PHE A 69 -4.56 -14.65 23.02
C PHE A 69 -5.66 -15.56 23.57
N ALA A 70 -6.86 -15.06 23.78
CA ALA A 70 -8.01 -15.92 24.11
C ALA A 70 -8.32 -16.95 23.02
N LYS A 71 -7.91 -16.72 21.78
CA LYS A 71 -8.06 -17.65 20.65
C LYS A 71 -6.99 -18.74 20.60
N LYS A 72 -5.92 -18.63 21.41
CA LYS A 72 -4.75 -19.50 21.34
C LYS A 72 -5.11 -20.97 21.57
N ALA A 73 -5.86 -21.28 22.62
CA ALA A 73 -6.22 -22.65 22.95
C ALA A 73 -7.03 -23.34 21.82
N ALA A 74 -7.99 -22.64 21.23
CA ALA A 74 -8.78 -23.15 20.11
C ALA A 74 -7.90 -23.38 18.86
N MET A 75 -6.97 -22.43 18.57
CA MET A 75 -6.04 -22.57 17.46
C MET A 75 -5.11 -23.78 17.64
N LEU A 76 -4.56 -23.98 18.85
CA LEU A 76 -3.69 -25.13 19.12
C LEU A 76 -4.45 -26.46 19.07
N GLU A 77 -5.72 -26.49 19.47
CA GLU A 77 -6.56 -27.68 19.31
C GLU A 77 -6.80 -28.00 17.84
N GLN A 78 -7.15 -27.00 17.03
CA GLN A 78 -7.31 -27.15 15.58
C GLN A 78 -6.02 -27.64 14.89
N CYS A 79 -4.86 -27.22 15.37
CA CYS A 79 -3.56 -27.63 14.82
C CYS A 79 -3.19 -29.09 15.07
N LYS A 80 -3.86 -29.80 16.03
CA LYS A 80 -3.52 -31.20 16.36
C LYS A 80 -3.70 -32.15 15.17
N ASP A 81 -4.77 -31.95 14.42
CA ASP A 81 -5.20 -32.84 13.33
C ASP A 81 -4.90 -32.25 11.94
N MET A 82 -4.08 -31.18 11.85
CA MET A 82 -3.69 -30.61 10.57
C MET A 82 -2.66 -31.51 9.87
N GLU A 83 -2.86 -31.72 8.57
CA GLU A 83 -2.01 -32.57 7.75
C GLU A 83 -1.20 -31.79 6.70
N THR A 84 -1.67 -30.60 6.29
CA THR A 84 -1.06 -29.83 5.20
C THR A 84 -0.74 -28.38 5.61
N ASP A 85 0.33 -27.84 5.02
CA ASP A 85 0.73 -26.45 5.24
C ASP A 85 -0.31 -25.47 4.64
N GLU A 86 -1.04 -25.89 3.58
CA GLU A 86 -2.13 -25.10 3.01
C GLU A 86 -3.30 -24.95 3.98
N ALA A 87 -3.75 -26.04 4.64
CA ALA A 87 -4.82 -25.97 5.64
C ALA A 87 -4.42 -25.09 6.84
N PHE A 88 -3.15 -25.20 7.24
CA PHE A 88 -2.60 -24.36 8.30
C PHE A 88 -2.57 -22.87 7.90
N ALA A 89 -2.09 -22.55 6.70
CA ALA A 89 -2.09 -21.19 6.19
C ALA A 89 -3.52 -20.59 6.16
N ASP A 90 -4.52 -21.38 5.70
CA ASP A 90 -5.92 -20.94 5.67
C ASP A 90 -6.47 -20.68 7.08
N ALA A 91 -6.10 -21.48 8.06
CA ALA A 91 -6.50 -21.25 9.46
C ALA A 91 -5.87 -19.97 10.03
N LEU A 92 -4.60 -19.70 9.72
CA LEU A 92 -3.94 -18.45 10.12
C LEU A 92 -4.56 -17.22 9.42
N ILE A 93 -4.91 -17.32 8.13
CA ILE A 93 -5.63 -16.26 7.40
C ILE A 93 -6.97 -15.96 8.06
N ALA A 94 -7.74 -17.00 8.40
CA ALA A 94 -9.02 -16.84 9.09
C ALA A 94 -8.86 -16.15 10.46
N LEU A 95 -7.77 -16.43 11.18
CA LEU A 95 -7.46 -15.80 12.46
C LEU A 95 -7.17 -14.30 12.31
N LEU A 96 -6.56 -13.87 11.20
CA LEU A 96 -6.26 -12.47 10.87
C LEU A 96 -7.47 -11.68 10.35
N GLY A 97 -8.54 -12.34 9.91
CA GLY A 97 -9.70 -11.69 9.28
C GLY A 97 -10.24 -10.43 9.98
N PRO A 98 -10.33 -10.39 11.33
CA PRO A 98 -10.78 -9.20 12.07
C PRO A 98 -9.90 -7.96 11.90
N LEU A 99 -8.62 -8.09 11.51
CA LEU A 99 -7.72 -6.96 11.30
C LEU A 99 -8.13 -6.07 10.12
N ARG A 100 -8.81 -6.64 9.11
CA ARG A 100 -9.14 -5.97 7.84
C ARG A 100 -7.93 -5.30 7.17
N ASP A 101 -6.74 -5.83 7.41
CA ASP A 101 -5.49 -5.34 6.85
C ASP A 101 -5.02 -6.23 5.70
N LYS A 102 -5.07 -5.70 4.48
CA LYS A 102 -4.64 -6.40 3.26
C LYS A 102 -3.12 -6.46 3.07
N HIS A 103 -2.35 -5.75 3.89
CA HIS A 103 -0.89 -5.82 3.89
C HIS A 103 -0.38 -6.96 4.79
N THR A 104 -1.18 -7.36 5.80
CA THR A 104 -0.90 -8.54 6.63
C THR A 104 -1.53 -9.75 5.96
N ASP A 105 -0.68 -10.56 5.32
CA ASP A 105 -1.09 -11.67 4.46
C ASP A 105 -0.21 -12.90 4.67
N ILE A 106 -0.72 -14.07 4.32
CA ILE A 106 -0.09 -15.38 4.52
C ILE A 106 -0.23 -16.22 3.26
N ALA A 107 0.82 -16.94 2.92
CA ALA A 107 0.80 -17.92 1.84
C ALA A 107 1.72 -19.12 2.16
N THR A 108 1.57 -20.22 1.43
CA THR A 108 2.60 -21.24 1.34
C THR A 108 3.57 -20.89 0.19
N VAL A 109 4.79 -21.41 0.26
CA VAL A 109 5.76 -21.29 -0.84
C VAL A 109 5.15 -21.75 -2.17
N LYS A 110 4.37 -22.84 -2.14
CA LYS A 110 3.67 -23.38 -3.30
C LYS A 110 2.67 -22.37 -3.90
N ARG A 111 1.77 -21.81 -3.08
CA ARG A 111 0.78 -20.79 -3.54
C ARG A 111 1.45 -19.59 -4.16
N MET A 112 2.56 -19.11 -3.57
CA MET A 112 3.31 -17.99 -4.15
C MET A 112 3.91 -18.32 -5.51
N GLN A 113 4.44 -19.54 -5.69
CA GLN A 113 5.01 -19.96 -6.98
C GLN A 113 3.93 -20.12 -8.06
N GLU A 114 2.78 -20.68 -7.71
CA GLU A 114 1.62 -20.84 -8.60
C GLU A 114 1.05 -19.47 -9.02
N GLY A 115 0.88 -18.55 -8.07
CA GLY A 115 0.41 -17.18 -8.35
C GLY A 115 1.32 -16.41 -9.30
N ARG A 116 2.65 -16.59 -9.19
CA ARG A 116 3.63 -15.97 -10.08
C ARG A 116 3.55 -16.53 -11.50
N LYS A 117 3.39 -17.85 -11.66
CA LYS A 117 3.20 -18.48 -12.97
C LYS A 117 1.95 -17.96 -13.66
N ALA A 118 0.81 -17.95 -12.95
CA ALA A 118 -0.45 -17.43 -13.48
C ALA A 118 -0.38 -15.94 -13.86
N GLY A 119 0.38 -15.13 -13.11
CA GLY A 119 0.61 -13.70 -13.42
C GLY A 119 1.48 -13.49 -14.66
N SER A 120 2.49 -14.34 -14.89
CA SER A 120 3.36 -14.28 -16.07
C SER A 120 2.64 -14.70 -17.36
N GLU A 121 1.70 -15.64 -17.27
CA GLU A 121 0.92 -16.12 -18.41
C GLU A 121 -0.14 -15.10 -18.84
N LYS A 122 -0.74 -14.35 -17.91
CA LYS A 122 -1.70 -13.28 -18.24
C LYS A 122 -1.04 -12.05 -18.88
N GLY A 123 0.22 -11.76 -18.55
CA GLY A 123 0.96 -10.64 -19.15
C GLY A 123 1.40 -10.86 -20.60
N ALA A 124 1.31 -12.09 -21.12
CA ALA A 124 1.72 -12.43 -22.48
C ALA A 124 0.56 -12.47 -23.51
N ALA A 125 -0.70 -12.34 -23.07
CA ALA A 125 -1.87 -12.61 -23.92
C ALA A 125 -2.48 -11.38 -24.60
N ASP A 126 -2.10 -10.14 -24.26
CA ASP A 126 -2.69 -8.93 -24.83
C ASP A 126 -1.72 -8.22 -25.81
N ALA A 127 -1.54 -8.78 -26.99
CA ALA A 127 -0.92 -8.14 -28.12
C ALA A 127 -1.96 -7.35 -28.95
N VAL A 128 -1.67 -6.11 -29.09
CA VAL A 128 -2.32 -4.90 -29.61
C VAL A 128 -2.94 -4.96 -31.01
N GLU A 129 -4.11 -4.32 -31.18
CA GLU A 129 -4.53 -3.66 -32.42
C GLU A 129 -5.29 -2.33 -32.14
N ALA A 130 -4.94 -1.32 -32.96
CA ALA A 130 -5.58 0.00 -33.20
C ALA A 130 -5.94 0.90 -31.99
N ILE A 131 -5.57 2.17 -32.11
CA ILE A 131 -5.77 3.24 -31.11
C ILE A 131 -7.27 3.51 -30.94
N ASP A 132 -7.87 2.80 -29.99
CA ASP A 132 -9.19 3.06 -29.44
C ASP A 132 -9.00 3.56 -28.00
N MET A 133 -9.85 4.48 -27.52
CA MET A 133 -9.82 4.98 -26.14
C MET A 133 -9.91 3.84 -25.11
N THR A 134 -10.55 2.73 -25.44
CA THR A 134 -10.54 1.51 -24.64
C THR A 134 -9.13 0.98 -24.41
N GLN A 135 -8.19 1.24 -25.32
CA GLN A 135 -6.79 0.84 -25.18
C GLN A 135 -5.98 1.82 -24.34
N VAL A 136 -6.22 3.13 -24.45
CA VAL A 136 -5.56 4.13 -23.62
C VAL A 136 -5.87 3.88 -22.14
N MET A 137 -7.11 3.49 -21.83
CA MET A 137 -7.56 3.18 -20.46
C MET A 137 -7.33 1.70 -20.06
N SER A 138 -6.72 0.89 -20.92
CA SER A 138 -6.38 -0.50 -20.60
C SER A 138 -5.02 -0.57 -19.89
N PRO A 139 -4.81 -1.56 -18.99
CA PRO A 139 -3.50 -1.75 -18.38
C PRO A 139 -2.49 -2.09 -19.47
N HIS A 140 -1.47 -1.25 -19.61
CA HIS A 140 -0.31 -1.52 -20.45
C HIS A 140 0.77 -2.23 -19.62
N ASN A 141 1.75 -2.83 -20.29
CA ASN A 141 2.96 -3.34 -19.65
C ASN A 141 3.88 -2.21 -19.12
N SER A 142 3.62 -0.95 -19.47
CA SER A 142 4.31 0.20 -18.91
C SER A 142 3.83 0.49 -17.48
N PHE A 143 4.76 0.86 -16.61
CA PHE A 143 4.45 1.24 -15.22
C PHE A 143 3.77 2.61 -15.15
N TYR A 144 4.11 3.50 -16.08
CA TYR A 144 3.50 4.80 -16.30
C TYR A 144 3.72 5.22 -17.76
N ASP A 145 2.75 5.94 -18.31
CA ASP A 145 2.77 6.51 -19.65
C ASP A 145 1.80 7.70 -19.72
N TYR A 146 1.96 8.60 -20.67
CA TYR A 146 1.00 9.68 -20.88
C TYR A 146 0.66 9.89 -22.34
N ARG A 147 -0.54 10.43 -22.61
CA ARG A 147 -0.99 10.84 -23.94
C ARG A 147 -1.70 12.18 -23.89
N PHE A 148 -1.51 12.98 -24.93
CA PHE A 148 -2.22 14.22 -25.14
C PHE A 148 -3.42 14.03 -26.05
N PHE A 149 -4.52 14.64 -25.64
CA PHE A 149 -5.74 14.82 -26.41
C PHE A 149 -5.93 16.33 -26.58
N ASN A 150 -5.30 16.88 -27.62
CA ASN A 150 -5.17 18.32 -27.80
C ASN A 150 -6.51 19.00 -28.09
N GLU A 151 -7.44 18.32 -28.79
CA GLU A 151 -8.77 18.83 -29.06
C GLU A 151 -9.57 19.04 -27.78
N GLU A 152 -9.45 18.15 -26.81
CA GLU A 152 -10.07 18.18 -25.50
C GLU A 152 -9.25 18.99 -24.48
N SER A 153 -7.99 19.30 -24.81
CA SER A 153 -6.99 19.92 -23.93
C SER A 153 -6.71 19.08 -22.68
N ILE A 154 -6.62 17.75 -22.84
CA ILE A 154 -6.40 16.77 -21.78
C ILE A 154 -5.05 16.07 -21.94
N CYS A 155 -4.28 16.00 -20.85
CA CYS A 155 -3.21 15.02 -20.68
C CYS A 155 -3.72 13.86 -19.85
N TYR A 156 -3.65 12.65 -20.38
CA TYR A 156 -4.02 11.42 -19.70
C TYR A 156 -2.76 10.69 -19.25
N LEU A 157 -2.49 10.73 -17.94
CA LEU A 157 -1.38 10.03 -17.29
C LEU A 157 -1.90 8.68 -16.79
N GLN A 158 -1.43 7.61 -17.40
CA GLN A 158 -1.64 6.26 -16.90
C GLN A 158 -0.55 5.95 -15.87
N PHE A 159 -0.93 5.82 -14.61
CA PHE A 159 -0.04 5.57 -13.48
C PHE A 159 -0.33 4.20 -12.88
N ASN A 160 0.19 3.13 -13.51
CA ASN A 160 -0.19 1.75 -13.21
C ASN A 160 0.56 1.15 -12.02
N ARG A 161 1.71 1.70 -11.63
CA ARG A 161 2.49 1.15 -10.52
C ARG A 161 3.49 2.16 -9.95
N CYS A 162 3.63 2.16 -8.64
CA CYS A 162 4.65 2.93 -7.93
C CYS A 162 5.95 2.12 -7.86
N MET A 163 6.79 2.23 -8.90
CA MET A 163 8.08 1.54 -9.00
C MET A 163 9.11 2.15 -8.06
N ASN A 164 10.26 1.49 -7.91
CA ASN A 164 11.40 2.08 -7.21
C ASN A 164 11.97 3.24 -8.05
N ALA A 165 12.04 4.43 -7.47
CA ALA A 165 12.52 5.64 -8.16
C ALA A 165 13.99 5.54 -8.62
N SER A 166 14.81 4.69 -7.97
CA SER A 166 16.20 4.46 -8.40
C SER A 166 16.30 3.68 -9.72
N ASP A 167 15.30 2.84 -10.00
CA ASP A 167 15.31 1.98 -11.19
C ASP A 167 14.52 2.62 -12.34
N TYR A 168 13.54 3.47 -11.99
CA TYR A 168 12.65 4.13 -12.94
C TYR A 168 12.54 5.62 -12.57
N PRO A 169 13.26 6.53 -13.28
CA PRO A 169 13.33 7.96 -12.93
C PRO A 169 12.03 8.69 -13.26
N PHE A 170 11.08 8.60 -12.34
CA PHE A 170 9.74 9.17 -12.49
C PHE A 170 9.75 10.70 -12.42
N ASP A 171 10.65 11.28 -11.64
CA ASP A 171 10.87 12.73 -11.55
C ASP A 171 11.20 13.34 -12.94
N LYS A 172 12.12 12.72 -13.68
CA LYS A 172 12.43 13.16 -15.05
C LYS A 172 11.23 13.01 -15.97
N PHE A 173 10.52 11.89 -15.90
CA PHE A 173 9.31 11.65 -16.67
C PHE A 173 8.24 12.72 -16.41
N LEU A 174 8.00 13.08 -15.15
CA LEU A 174 7.05 14.13 -14.78
C LEU A 174 7.49 15.50 -15.30
N ASN A 175 8.77 15.86 -15.11
CA ASN A 175 9.29 17.13 -15.63
C ASN A 175 9.10 17.27 -17.15
N ASP A 176 9.41 16.20 -17.91
CA ASP A 176 9.22 16.16 -19.35
C ASP A 176 7.72 16.25 -19.73
N MET A 177 6.83 15.58 -18.99
CA MET A 177 5.38 15.62 -19.20
C MET A 177 4.82 17.03 -18.94
N PHE A 178 5.10 17.61 -17.77
CA PHE A 178 4.58 18.94 -17.41
C PHE A 178 5.12 20.06 -18.31
N ALA A 179 6.39 19.98 -18.76
CA ALA A 179 6.94 20.91 -19.74
C ALA A 179 6.16 20.87 -21.06
N LYS A 180 5.83 19.67 -21.56
CA LYS A 180 5.01 19.51 -22.77
C LYS A 180 3.58 19.96 -22.56
N MET A 181 2.99 19.71 -21.39
CA MET A 181 1.65 20.22 -21.04
C MET A 181 1.59 21.72 -21.07
N GLU A 182 2.64 22.42 -20.65
CA GLU A 182 2.76 23.88 -20.74
C GLU A 182 2.87 24.34 -22.20
N GLU A 183 3.72 23.68 -23.00
CA GLU A 183 3.90 23.97 -24.43
C GLU A 183 2.61 23.80 -25.24
N GLU A 184 1.88 22.69 -24.98
CA GLU A 184 0.63 22.36 -25.66
C GLU A 184 -0.61 23.03 -25.02
N HIS A 185 -0.41 23.88 -24.00
CA HIS A 185 -1.48 24.59 -23.30
C HIS A 185 -2.58 23.70 -22.72
N ILE A 186 -2.21 22.52 -22.25
CA ILE A 186 -3.13 21.53 -21.66
C ILE A 186 -3.79 22.08 -20.40
N LYS A 187 -5.11 21.96 -20.30
CA LYS A 187 -5.91 22.51 -19.20
C LYS A 187 -6.32 21.47 -18.17
N THR A 188 -6.32 20.18 -18.52
CA THR A 188 -6.75 19.11 -17.63
C THR A 188 -5.71 17.98 -17.62
N LEU A 189 -5.29 17.59 -16.42
CA LEU A 189 -4.51 16.39 -16.17
C LEU A 189 -5.43 15.31 -15.61
N VAL A 190 -5.54 14.17 -16.28
CA VAL A 190 -6.19 12.98 -15.77
C VAL A 190 -5.11 12.01 -15.28
N VAL A 191 -5.15 11.67 -13.99
CA VAL A 191 -4.24 10.70 -13.35
C VAL A 191 -5.00 9.39 -13.16
N ASP A 192 -4.79 8.43 -14.05
CA ASP A 192 -5.43 7.12 -13.97
C ASP A 192 -4.60 6.16 -13.10
N ALA A 193 -5.06 5.91 -11.89
CA ALA A 193 -4.46 4.94 -10.96
C ALA A 193 -5.40 3.75 -10.68
N GLN A 194 -6.40 3.48 -11.54
CA GLN A 194 -7.38 2.41 -11.32
C GLN A 194 -6.75 1.01 -11.20
N TYR A 195 -5.58 0.80 -11.81
CA TYR A 195 -4.82 -0.46 -11.77
C TYR A 195 -3.62 -0.43 -10.82
N ASN A 196 -3.37 0.70 -10.15
CA ASN A 196 -2.17 0.89 -9.34
C ASN A 196 -2.32 0.24 -7.96
N GLY A 197 -1.67 -0.90 -7.77
CA GLY A 197 -1.60 -1.60 -6.48
C GLY A 197 -0.62 -1.01 -5.46
N GLY A 198 -0.04 0.17 -5.73
CA GLY A 198 0.93 0.81 -4.84
C GLY A 198 2.38 0.45 -5.15
N GLY A 199 3.23 0.56 -4.16
CA GLY A 199 4.69 0.39 -4.22
C GLY A 199 5.39 1.53 -3.48
N SER A 200 6.40 2.17 -4.11
CA SER A 200 7.11 3.30 -3.52
C SER A 200 6.21 4.54 -3.43
N SER A 201 5.93 5.02 -2.21
CA SER A 201 5.18 6.27 -2.00
C SER A 201 5.95 7.52 -2.50
N GLN A 202 7.26 7.40 -2.73
CA GLN A 202 8.06 8.49 -3.29
C GLN A 202 7.51 8.98 -4.63
N LEU A 203 7.05 8.08 -5.50
CA LEU A 203 6.49 8.49 -6.80
C LEU A 203 5.20 9.32 -6.64
N CYS A 204 4.38 8.95 -5.67
CA CYS A 204 3.18 9.74 -5.35
C CYS A 204 3.55 11.14 -4.84
N GLY A 205 4.58 11.24 -3.99
CA GLY A 205 5.12 12.52 -3.54
C GLY A 205 5.64 13.37 -4.69
N GLN A 206 6.44 12.79 -5.60
CA GLN A 206 6.95 13.49 -6.79
C GLN A 206 5.81 14.03 -7.68
N LEU A 207 4.73 13.29 -7.87
CA LEU A 207 3.57 13.80 -8.60
C LEU A 207 2.90 14.96 -7.86
N LEU A 208 2.69 14.84 -6.54
CA LEU A 208 2.08 15.88 -5.73
C LEU A 208 2.89 17.19 -5.71
N GLU A 209 4.23 17.12 -5.80
CA GLU A 209 5.10 18.30 -5.91
C GLU A 209 4.79 19.19 -7.12
N HIS A 210 4.26 18.63 -8.21
CA HIS A 210 3.80 19.39 -9.37
C HIS A 210 2.36 19.91 -9.24
N LEU A 211 1.58 19.39 -8.30
CA LEU A 211 0.14 19.66 -8.21
C LEU A 211 -0.24 20.56 -7.04
N TYR A 212 0.58 20.60 -5.98
CA TYR A 212 0.22 21.30 -4.74
C TYR A 212 1.45 21.85 -4.02
N PRO A 213 1.34 23.02 -3.35
CA PRO A 213 2.44 23.56 -2.54
C PRO A 213 2.81 22.58 -1.41
N ILE A 214 4.02 22.02 -1.46
CA ILE A 214 4.41 20.93 -0.54
C ILE A 214 4.50 21.41 0.92
N ASP A 215 4.79 22.68 1.15
CA ASP A 215 4.80 23.33 2.46
C ASP A 215 3.42 23.46 3.11
N LYS A 216 2.35 23.32 2.31
CA LYS A 216 0.95 23.34 2.75
C LYS A 216 0.29 21.97 2.77
N LEU A 217 0.97 20.96 2.26
CA LEU A 217 0.44 19.61 2.18
C LEU A 217 0.22 19.04 3.59
N LYS A 218 -1.03 18.72 3.91
CA LYS A 218 -1.36 17.92 5.09
C LYS A 218 -1.05 16.47 4.76
N ASP A 219 -0.06 15.89 5.43
CA ASP A 219 0.38 14.52 5.21
C ASP A 219 -0.16 13.58 6.29
N PHE A 220 -0.02 12.28 6.06
CA PHE A 220 -0.37 11.25 7.02
C PHE A 220 0.43 11.40 8.31
N THR A 221 -0.24 11.20 9.45
CA THR A 221 0.46 10.95 10.70
C THR A 221 0.81 9.47 10.76
N THR A 222 2.11 9.18 10.82
CA THR A 222 2.60 7.80 10.81
C THR A 222 2.98 7.35 12.21
N TYR A 223 2.45 6.21 12.60
CA TYR A 223 2.76 5.56 13.88
C TYR A 223 3.47 4.23 13.63
N LEU A 224 4.54 3.98 14.36
CA LEU A 224 5.37 2.78 14.25
C LEU A 224 5.24 1.94 15.52
N ARG A 225 5.22 0.62 15.36
CA ARG A 225 5.38 -0.31 16.46
C ARG A 225 6.75 -0.98 16.38
N PHE A 226 7.60 -0.74 17.39
CA PHE A 226 8.86 -1.46 17.53
C PHE A 226 8.59 -2.92 17.88
N SER A 227 9.23 -3.86 17.19
CA SER A 227 9.03 -5.29 17.37
C SER A 227 10.32 -6.09 17.21
N ASP A 228 10.32 -7.31 17.71
CA ASP A 228 11.44 -8.23 17.54
C ASP A 228 11.62 -8.65 16.08
N LEU A 229 10.51 -8.79 15.34
CA LEU A 229 10.58 -9.04 13.89
C LEU A 229 11.27 -7.89 13.15
N MET A 230 10.97 -6.64 13.52
CA MET A 230 11.66 -5.48 12.96
C MET A 230 13.16 -5.49 13.26
N ALA A 231 13.54 -5.90 14.48
CA ALA A 231 14.93 -6.03 14.90
C ALA A 231 15.71 -7.09 14.08
N MET A 232 15.03 -8.10 13.54
CA MET A 232 15.67 -9.06 12.62
C MET A 232 16.14 -8.41 11.31
N TYR A 233 15.48 -7.34 10.87
CA TYR A 233 15.84 -6.57 9.66
C TYR A 233 16.80 -5.43 9.97
N ASN A 234 16.68 -4.82 11.14
CA ASN A 234 17.54 -3.77 11.63
C ASN A 234 17.89 -4.00 13.11
N PRO A 235 19.04 -4.60 13.42
CA PRO A 235 19.43 -4.94 14.80
C PRO A 235 19.41 -3.75 15.79
N GLY A 236 19.60 -2.52 15.30
CA GLY A 236 19.51 -1.32 16.15
C GLY A 236 18.12 -1.10 16.75
N ILE A 237 17.08 -1.65 16.15
CA ILE A 237 15.70 -1.55 16.64
C ILE A 237 15.52 -2.26 17.99
N ALA A 238 16.24 -3.34 18.27
CA ALA A 238 16.15 -4.03 19.56
C ALA A 238 16.50 -3.09 20.75
N GLN A 239 17.54 -2.27 20.58
CA GLN A 239 17.92 -1.29 21.59
C GLN A 239 16.89 -0.15 21.70
N VAL A 240 16.37 0.34 20.57
CA VAL A 240 15.35 1.39 20.54
C VAL A 240 14.05 0.89 21.19
N LYS A 241 13.61 -0.33 20.86
CA LYS A 241 12.45 -0.97 21.50
C LYS A 241 12.63 -1.03 23.02
N LYS A 242 13.79 -1.51 23.47
CA LYS A 242 14.07 -1.60 24.91
C LYS A 242 14.00 -0.24 25.61
N ILE A 243 14.63 0.79 25.05
CA ILE A 243 14.58 2.15 25.62
C ILE A 243 13.14 2.66 25.67
N TRP A 244 12.38 2.50 24.58
CA TRP A 244 10.98 2.92 24.49
C TRP A 244 10.09 2.26 25.56
N GLU A 245 10.30 0.95 25.79
CA GLU A 245 9.56 0.18 26.79
C GLU A 245 10.01 0.55 28.22
N ASP A 246 11.31 0.71 28.46
CA ASP A 246 11.87 1.11 29.78
C ASP A 246 11.41 2.53 30.18
N ASP A 247 11.18 3.42 29.23
CA ASP A 247 10.63 4.77 29.42
C ASP A 247 9.11 4.77 29.66
N GLY A 248 8.48 3.60 29.71
CA GLY A 248 7.05 3.43 30.05
C GLY A 248 6.08 3.40 28.87
N HIS A 249 6.57 3.39 27.64
CA HIS A 249 5.77 3.47 26.40
C HIS A 249 5.44 2.11 25.78
N LYS A 250 5.48 1.02 26.55
CA LYS A 250 5.26 -0.34 26.06
C LYS A 250 3.92 -0.52 25.32
N ASP A 251 2.88 0.17 25.76
CA ASP A 251 1.52 0.10 25.21
C ASP A 251 1.18 1.31 24.32
N GLU A 252 2.21 1.97 23.78
CA GLU A 252 2.08 3.13 22.91
C GLU A 252 2.78 2.89 21.58
N LEU A 253 2.23 3.50 20.51
CA LEU A 253 2.89 3.57 19.21
C LEU A 253 3.82 4.78 19.18
N TYR A 254 4.99 4.60 18.58
CA TYR A 254 5.90 5.71 18.33
C TYR A 254 5.38 6.55 17.16
N GLN A 255 4.99 7.81 17.41
CA GLN A 255 4.66 8.74 16.35
C GLN A 255 5.94 9.17 15.64
N MET A 256 6.03 8.85 14.37
CA MET A 256 7.17 9.25 13.56
C MET A 256 7.19 10.77 13.35
N PRO A 257 8.36 11.41 13.41
CA PRO A 257 8.44 12.84 13.10
C PRO A 257 8.10 13.09 11.63
N THR A 258 7.38 14.19 11.37
CA THR A 258 7.12 14.65 10.01
C THR A 258 8.46 14.97 9.33
N ALA A 259 8.62 14.53 8.09
CA ALA A 259 9.78 14.87 7.28
C ALA A 259 9.88 16.40 7.12
N LYS A 260 11.08 16.93 7.33
CA LYS A 260 11.32 18.35 7.11
C LYS A 260 11.68 18.57 5.64
N ILE A 261 11.09 19.57 5.03
CA ILE A 261 11.49 20.04 3.70
C ILE A 261 12.90 20.64 3.84
N PRO A 262 13.89 20.20 3.05
CA PRO A 262 15.22 20.78 3.05
C PRO A 262 15.17 22.29 2.74
N ALA A 263 16.04 23.07 3.39
CA ALA A 263 16.05 24.52 3.21
C ALA A 263 16.42 24.98 1.77
N ASP A 264 17.12 24.12 1.04
CA ASP A 264 17.53 24.30 -0.34
C ASP A 264 16.62 23.60 -1.37
N TYR A 265 15.51 23.02 -0.90
CA TYR A 265 14.54 22.36 -1.78
C TYR A 265 13.92 23.37 -2.74
N GLN A 266 13.90 23.02 -4.01
CA GLN A 266 13.26 23.80 -5.07
C GLN A 266 12.05 23.03 -5.60
N GLN A 267 10.85 23.47 -5.24
CA GLN A 267 9.63 22.87 -5.75
C GLN A 267 9.51 23.11 -7.26
N PRO A 268 9.11 22.12 -8.06
CA PRO A 268 8.77 22.31 -9.46
C PRO A 268 7.66 23.39 -9.63
N LYS A 269 7.57 23.94 -10.86
CA LYS A 269 6.44 24.84 -11.20
C LYS A 269 5.13 24.08 -11.01
N LEU A 270 4.22 24.69 -10.28
CA LEU A 270 2.89 24.12 -10.05
C LEU A 270 2.05 24.13 -11.33
N TYR A 271 1.36 23.05 -11.57
CA TYR A 271 0.34 22.97 -12.59
C TYR A 271 -0.93 23.71 -12.10
N GLU A 272 -1.41 24.66 -12.87
CA GLU A 272 -2.56 25.51 -12.51
C GLU A 272 -3.87 25.04 -13.17
N GLY A 273 -3.82 23.96 -13.97
CA GLY A 273 -5.00 23.40 -14.61
C GLY A 273 -5.81 22.49 -13.69
N GLN A 274 -6.84 21.91 -14.25
CA GLN A 274 -7.73 20.98 -13.57
C GLN A 274 -7.07 19.63 -13.41
N VAL A 275 -7.26 18.97 -12.26
CA VAL A 275 -6.72 17.61 -12.00
C VAL A 275 -7.88 16.66 -11.72
N VAL A 276 -7.88 15.52 -12.40
CA VAL A 276 -8.87 14.45 -12.23
C VAL A 276 -8.14 13.16 -11.90
N PHE A 277 -8.47 12.53 -10.79
CA PHE A 277 -7.92 11.22 -10.39
C PHE A 277 -8.94 10.12 -10.69
N VAL A 278 -8.51 9.05 -11.35
CA VAL A 278 -9.33 7.86 -11.59
C VAL A 278 -8.97 6.79 -10.58
N MET A 279 -9.90 6.48 -9.68
CA MET A 279 -9.76 5.50 -8.60
C MET A 279 -10.59 4.25 -8.90
N GLY A 280 -9.97 3.07 -8.87
CA GLY A 280 -10.64 1.80 -9.14
C GLY A 280 -10.43 0.75 -8.04
N PRO A 281 -11.00 -0.46 -8.20
CA PRO A 281 -10.91 -1.53 -7.20
C PRO A 281 -9.48 -2.03 -6.93
N ARG A 282 -8.53 -1.75 -7.83
CA ARG A 282 -7.12 -2.12 -7.69
C ARG A 282 -6.25 -1.00 -7.16
N THR A 283 -6.79 0.23 -7.03
CA THR A 283 -6.07 1.35 -6.40
C THR A 283 -5.83 1.00 -4.93
N PHE A 284 -4.56 0.79 -4.55
CA PHE A 284 -4.22 0.26 -3.23
C PHE A 284 -2.90 0.82 -2.70
N SER A 285 -2.68 0.75 -1.38
CA SER A 285 -1.43 1.14 -0.72
C SER A 285 -1.00 2.56 -1.11
N SER A 286 0.22 2.80 -1.60
CA SER A 286 0.73 4.13 -1.95
C SER A 286 -0.17 4.87 -2.95
N ALA A 287 -0.78 4.17 -3.93
CA ALA A 287 -1.76 4.78 -4.83
C ALA A 287 -3.03 5.20 -4.10
N GLY A 288 -3.47 4.40 -3.13
CA GLY A 288 -4.59 4.78 -2.25
C GLY A 288 -4.24 5.94 -1.32
N MET A 289 -3.00 6.02 -0.83
CA MET A 289 -2.52 7.19 -0.10
C MET A 289 -2.57 8.45 -0.97
N LEU A 290 -2.17 8.36 -2.24
CA LEU A 290 -2.29 9.48 -3.19
C LEU A 290 -3.73 9.96 -3.30
N MET A 291 -4.72 9.05 -3.45
CA MET A 291 -6.14 9.42 -3.51
C MET A 291 -6.62 10.07 -2.21
N THR A 292 -6.17 9.56 -1.06
CA THR A 292 -6.50 10.11 0.25
C THR A 292 -5.91 11.52 0.42
N LEU A 293 -4.64 11.72 0.04
CA LEU A 293 -4.00 13.04 0.08
C LEU A 293 -4.68 14.03 -0.87
N ALA A 294 -5.05 13.59 -2.07
CA ALA A 294 -5.80 14.41 -3.02
C ALA A 294 -7.13 14.89 -2.41
N ARG A 295 -7.87 13.98 -1.78
CA ARG A 295 -9.13 14.29 -1.08
C ARG A 295 -8.94 15.29 0.06
N ASP A 296 -8.04 14.99 0.99
CA ASP A 296 -7.90 15.72 2.25
C ASP A 296 -7.22 17.09 2.07
N ASN A 297 -6.52 17.27 0.96
CA ASN A 297 -5.91 18.56 0.56
C ASN A 297 -6.68 19.27 -0.56
N HIS A 298 -7.82 18.73 -1.01
CA HIS A 298 -8.63 19.30 -2.09
C HIS A 298 -7.85 19.48 -3.41
N ILE A 299 -7.02 18.49 -3.76
CA ILE A 299 -6.21 18.47 -4.97
C ILE A 299 -7.01 17.78 -6.08
N GLY A 300 -7.82 18.53 -6.81
CA GLY A 300 -8.59 18.00 -7.93
C GLY A 300 -9.81 17.16 -7.54
N THR A 301 -10.34 16.42 -8.51
CA THR A 301 -11.58 15.64 -8.42
C THR A 301 -11.27 14.16 -8.54
N ILE A 302 -11.86 13.32 -7.69
CA ILE A 302 -11.72 11.86 -7.76
C ILE A 302 -12.96 11.27 -8.43
N ILE A 303 -12.78 10.49 -9.50
CA ILE A 303 -13.86 9.76 -10.17
C ILE A 303 -13.59 8.24 -10.11
N GLY A 304 -14.63 7.44 -10.28
CA GLY A 304 -14.53 5.98 -10.37
C GLY A 304 -15.34 5.26 -9.30
N THR A 305 -14.71 4.35 -8.55
CA THR A 305 -15.39 3.51 -7.56
C THR A 305 -14.85 3.76 -6.15
N ASN A 306 -15.61 3.36 -5.13
CA ASN A 306 -15.13 3.37 -3.74
C ASN A 306 -13.82 2.60 -3.61
N SER A 307 -12.91 3.08 -2.77
CA SER A 307 -11.68 2.36 -2.47
C SER A 307 -11.97 1.00 -1.80
N THR A 308 -11.11 0.04 -2.02
CA THR A 308 -11.22 -1.30 -1.41
C THR A 308 -10.45 -1.43 -0.10
N PHE A 309 -9.94 -0.35 0.44
CA PHE A 309 -9.19 -0.31 1.71
C PHE A 309 -9.50 0.99 2.46
N PRO A 310 -9.34 1.01 3.78
CA PRO A 310 -9.54 2.22 4.58
C PRO A 310 -8.51 3.30 4.24
N PRO A 311 -8.91 4.59 4.17
CA PRO A 311 -7.97 5.70 3.99
C PRO A 311 -6.93 5.78 5.11
N SER A 312 -7.34 5.60 6.37
CA SER A 312 -6.39 5.29 7.45
C SER A 312 -6.16 3.79 7.49
N HIS A 313 -4.91 3.35 7.39
CA HIS A 313 -4.63 1.94 7.19
C HIS A 313 -3.32 1.50 7.86
N TYR A 314 -3.17 0.19 7.99
CA TYR A 314 -1.91 -0.44 8.37
C TYR A 314 -1.08 -0.68 7.11
N GLY A 315 0.25 -0.69 7.27
CA GLY A 315 1.17 -0.90 6.15
C GLY A 315 2.62 -0.96 6.60
N GLU A 316 3.54 -0.80 5.63
CA GLU A 316 4.98 -1.07 5.82
C GLU A 316 5.19 -2.49 6.32
N ILE A 317 5.32 -3.41 5.36
CA ILE A 317 5.34 -4.84 5.67
C ILE A 317 6.71 -5.34 6.05
N LEU A 318 6.73 -6.25 7.01
CA LEU A 318 7.89 -7.07 7.37
C LEU A 318 7.60 -8.52 6.92
N PRO A 319 8.36 -9.06 5.96
CA PRO A 319 8.20 -10.45 5.53
C PRO A 319 8.78 -11.41 6.57
N TYR A 320 8.17 -12.57 6.75
CA TYR A 320 8.64 -13.61 7.66
C TYR A 320 8.37 -15.01 7.10
N LYS A 321 9.10 -16.00 7.59
CA LYS A 321 8.84 -17.42 7.34
C LYS A 321 8.71 -18.15 8.70
N LEU A 322 7.71 -19.02 8.81
CA LEU A 322 7.58 -19.90 9.97
C LEU A 322 8.62 -21.03 9.91
N PRO A 323 9.26 -21.39 11.03
CA PRO A 323 10.44 -22.26 10.99
C PRO A 323 10.13 -23.74 10.80
N ASN A 324 8.92 -24.21 11.15
CA ASN A 324 8.57 -25.64 11.15
C ASN A 324 7.70 -26.05 9.95
N THR A 325 7.14 -25.07 9.22
CA THR A 325 6.28 -25.28 8.04
C THR A 325 6.80 -24.47 6.84
N ASP A 326 6.22 -24.69 5.64
CA ASP A 326 6.49 -23.86 4.45
C ASP A 326 5.58 -22.62 4.34
N VAL A 327 5.03 -22.18 5.48
CA VAL A 327 4.21 -20.98 5.57
C VAL A 327 5.10 -19.75 5.74
N LEU A 328 4.80 -18.74 4.95
CA LEU A 328 5.44 -17.43 4.98
C LEU A 328 4.38 -16.35 4.92
N GLY A 329 4.74 -15.13 5.30
CA GLY A 329 3.79 -14.03 5.31
C GLY A 329 4.44 -12.68 5.36
N SER A 330 3.61 -11.68 5.31
CA SER A 330 3.94 -10.28 5.59
C SER A 330 3.06 -9.75 6.71
N ILE A 331 3.59 -8.83 7.49
CA ILE A 331 2.84 -8.19 8.58
C ILE A 331 3.14 -6.70 8.62
N SER A 332 2.09 -5.89 8.76
CA SER A 332 2.21 -4.44 8.92
C SER A 332 2.85 -4.06 10.25
N CYS A 333 3.79 -3.12 10.22
CA CYS A 333 4.41 -2.56 11.43
C CYS A 333 4.11 -1.07 11.66
N LYS A 334 3.40 -0.42 10.71
CA LYS A 334 2.98 0.98 10.82
C LYS A 334 1.46 1.12 10.73
N PHE A 335 0.96 2.19 11.34
CA PHE A 335 -0.38 2.72 11.11
C PHE A 335 -0.26 4.12 10.52
N PHE A 336 -0.94 4.35 9.41
CA PHE A 336 -1.01 5.62 8.72
C PHE A 336 -2.39 6.24 8.97
N ALA A 337 -2.45 7.26 9.80
CA ALA A 337 -3.66 8.03 10.03
C ALA A 337 -3.77 9.12 8.97
N ARG A 338 -4.90 9.16 8.25
CA ARG A 338 -5.16 10.17 7.22
C ARG A 338 -5.14 11.59 7.79
N PRO A 339 -4.87 12.62 6.95
CA PRO A 339 -4.82 14.03 7.39
C PRO A 339 -6.11 14.54 8.01
N ASP A 340 -7.26 14.16 7.48
CA ASP A 340 -8.56 14.56 8.04
C ASP A 340 -8.94 13.69 9.24
N ALA A 341 -8.66 14.21 10.43
CA ALA A 341 -8.94 13.52 11.70
C ALA A 341 -10.44 13.24 11.93
N ALA A 342 -11.35 13.99 11.30
CA ALA A 342 -12.79 13.79 11.44
C ALA A 342 -13.28 12.51 10.75
N THR A 343 -12.52 12.02 9.75
CA THR A 343 -12.84 10.85 8.93
C THR A 343 -11.82 9.71 9.10
N VAL A 344 -11.03 9.73 10.18
CA VAL A 344 -9.95 8.76 10.43
C VAL A 344 -10.44 7.31 10.48
N ASP A 345 -11.69 7.09 10.90
CA ASP A 345 -12.31 5.78 11.04
C ASP A 345 -13.07 5.31 9.78
N ASP A 346 -13.04 6.10 8.69
CA ASP A 346 -13.67 5.71 7.44
C ASP A 346 -13.11 4.38 6.93
N THR A 347 -14.01 3.50 6.52
CA THR A 347 -13.65 2.16 6.03
C THR A 347 -13.32 2.14 4.54
N PHE A 348 -13.68 3.19 3.80
CA PHE A 348 -13.36 3.39 2.38
C PHE A 348 -13.32 4.89 2.06
N LEU A 349 -12.65 5.23 0.96
CA LEU A 349 -12.67 6.55 0.34
C LEU A 349 -13.71 6.53 -0.80
N ALA A 350 -14.70 7.42 -0.73
CA ALA A 350 -15.68 7.58 -1.81
C ALA A 350 -15.11 8.50 -2.91
N PRO A 351 -15.39 8.26 -4.21
CA PRO A 351 -15.10 9.24 -5.26
C PRO A 351 -16.06 10.44 -5.18
N ASP A 352 -15.73 11.54 -5.87
CA ASP A 352 -16.66 12.67 -6.05
C ASP A 352 -17.76 12.33 -7.04
N TYR A 353 -17.41 11.52 -8.05
CA TYR A 353 -18.36 11.00 -9.03
C TYR A 353 -18.17 9.48 -9.16
N GLU A 354 -19.21 8.72 -8.90
CA GLU A 354 -19.23 7.28 -9.19
C GLU A 354 -19.33 7.07 -10.70
N VAL A 355 -18.36 6.34 -11.25
CA VAL A 355 -18.26 6.02 -12.68
C VAL A 355 -17.98 4.53 -12.83
N ASP A 356 -18.73 3.85 -13.71
CA ASP A 356 -18.47 2.45 -14.05
C ASP A 356 -17.23 2.34 -14.95
N LEU A 357 -16.08 2.03 -14.33
CA LEU A 357 -14.80 1.89 -15.01
C LEU A 357 -14.71 0.64 -15.92
N SER A 358 -15.71 -0.24 -15.92
CA SER A 358 -15.77 -1.38 -16.84
C SER A 358 -16.15 -0.94 -18.27
N ASP A 359 -16.95 0.13 -18.41
CA ASP A 359 -17.22 0.79 -19.68
C ASP A 359 -16.25 1.95 -19.91
N LYS A 360 -15.14 1.66 -20.55
CA LYS A 360 -14.07 2.63 -20.81
C LYS A 360 -14.49 3.75 -21.74
N ALA A 361 -15.33 3.47 -22.72
CA ALA A 361 -15.84 4.47 -23.65
C ALA A 361 -16.74 5.47 -22.92
N ALA A 362 -17.68 4.99 -22.10
CA ALA A 362 -18.53 5.84 -21.28
C ALA A 362 -17.70 6.64 -20.25
N THR A 363 -16.69 6.00 -19.63
CA THR A 363 -15.78 6.69 -18.71
C THR A 363 -15.04 7.84 -19.40
N TRP A 364 -14.52 7.61 -20.60
CA TRP A 364 -13.85 8.67 -21.37
C TRP A 364 -14.82 9.78 -21.76
N GLN A 365 -16.02 9.44 -22.24
CA GLN A 365 -17.06 10.43 -22.55
C GLN A 365 -17.41 11.28 -21.34
N PHE A 366 -17.53 10.64 -20.16
CA PHE A 366 -17.74 11.37 -18.90
C PHE A 366 -16.61 12.36 -18.61
N ILE A 367 -15.33 11.94 -18.73
CA ILE A 367 -14.17 12.79 -18.52
C ILE A 367 -14.21 13.99 -19.49
N VAL A 368 -14.41 13.75 -20.78
CA VAL A 368 -14.44 14.82 -21.80
C VAL A 368 -15.60 15.77 -21.53
N GLN A 369 -16.78 15.25 -21.22
CA GLN A 369 -17.97 16.07 -20.99
C GLN A 369 -17.82 17.00 -19.78
N HIS A 370 -17.17 16.55 -18.69
CA HIS A 370 -17.12 17.31 -17.44
C HIS A 370 -15.81 18.09 -17.26
N PHE A 371 -14.71 17.65 -17.89
CA PHE A 371 -13.37 18.15 -17.58
C PHE A 371 -12.57 18.63 -18.79
N SER A 372 -13.10 18.56 -20.02
CA SER A 372 -12.40 19.14 -21.17
C SER A 372 -12.53 20.67 -21.19
N ALA A 373 -11.60 21.33 -21.85
CA ALA A 373 -11.66 22.79 -22.03
C ALA A 373 -12.90 23.26 -22.81
N THR A 374 -13.58 22.36 -23.54
CA THR A 374 -14.80 22.60 -24.29
C THR A 374 -16.08 22.30 -23.50
N SER A 375 -15.93 21.82 -22.27
CA SER A 375 -17.06 21.48 -21.40
C SER A 375 -17.91 22.70 -21.08
N PRO A 376 -19.24 22.56 -21.08
CA PRO A 376 -20.15 23.60 -20.57
C PRO A 376 -19.90 23.97 -19.10
N ASP A 377 -19.40 23.01 -18.31
CA ASP A 377 -19.15 23.14 -16.88
C ASP A 377 -17.79 23.80 -16.55
N ALA A 378 -16.89 23.94 -17.52
CA ALA A 378 -15.57 24.59 -17.35
C ALA A 378 -15.62 26.13 -17.20
N LYS A 379 -16.81 26.73 -17.11
CA LYS A 379 -17.01 28.19 -17.06
C LYS A 379 -17.41 28.75 -15.69
N ASN A 380 -17.32 27.94 -14.62
CA ASN A 380 -17.63 28.41 -13.26
C ASN A 380 -16.43 28.33 -12.33
#